data_e18e93c54fdf99817faba24fecc9df06
#
_entry.id   e18e93c54fdf99817faba24fecc9df06
#
_cell.length_a   1.000
_cell.length_b   1.000
_cell.length_c   1.000
_cell.angle_alpha   90.00
_cell.angle_beta   90.00
_cell.angle_gamma   90.00
#
_symmetry.space_group_name_H-M   'P 1'
#
loop_
_entity.id
_entity.type
_entity.pdbx_description
1 polymer ?
#
loop_
_entity_poly.entity_id
_entity_poly.type
_entity_poly.pdbx_seq_one_letter_code
_entity_poly.pdbx_strand_id
1 'polypeptide(L)'
;MYLSLYNGNDVLKVGSEDFAYSEYTNEYSNTIDAYMRWGNLLASAGWTYAFSNKLFGKLSGFYTRYRSKIKYKEEDVNGKEGDSEYRYSLDETTNVTGITDFGVRTSFDYRPVAAHHIRFGGDYLIHYFQPEYNRMKALDNSLPDSMQIAKTFSDDKLWAHELAAYAEDDWSISDAFRLNVGLRFSLFNIDNRTYTGIEPRASLRWLLSPDVSLKASYSRMNQYVHLISNSFMDLPTDSWMPVTNKLKPLVSDQVSLGGYYNWNQLLDFSVEGYYKRMNNLLEYKDGYSLIPSSVSWEDKMASGEGRAYGVEFMVRKQAGKTTGWVGYALAWADRRFDEINKGRRYPSRYDNRHKLNIVVMHKLSKKVELSAAWTYSSGNYTTLSLENYYPSNHLHQPGERPFWGNEIGEDYYDQRNNYQLPAYHRLDVGINVYRPKKKGRMGIWNISIYNVYSRMNPILVYKGDVKESTGAGDYGNPNVTYRNAFKSIGIFPIIPSVSYTYKF
;
A
#
# COMPACT_ATOMS: atom_id res chain seq x y z
N MET A 1 12.62 -11.36 -28.56
CA MET A 1 11.48 -12.08 -27.95
C MET A 1 11.81 -12.35 -26.48
N TYR A 2 10.85 -12.19 -25.55
CA TYR A 2 11.02 -12.58 -24.15
C TYR A 2 9.76 -13.28 -23.65
N LEU A 3 9.93 -14.12 -22.64
CA LEU A 3 8.87 -14.75 -21.86
C LEU A 3 9.18 -14.52 -20.39
N SER A 4 8.19 -14.14 -19.58
CA SER A 4 8.32 -13.95 -18.15
C SER A 4 7.16 -14.62 -17.42
N LEU A 5 7.47 -15.32 -16.34
CA LEU A 5 6.49 -15.90 -15.42
C LEU A 5 6.89 -15.55 -14.00
N TYR A 6 5.94 -15.07 -13.22
CA TYR A 6 6.11 -14.79 -11.80
C TYR A 6 4.90 -15.31 -11.03
N ASN A 7 5.15 -15.96 -9.89
CA ASN A 7 4.12 -16.36 -8.95
C ASN A 7 4.65 -16.13 -7.51
N GLY A 8 3.94 -15.36 -6.74
CA GLY A 8 4.25 -15.07 -5.35
C GLY A 8 3.00 -15.09 -4.49
N ASN A 9 3.08 -15.71 -3.32
CA ASN A 9 2.02 -15.72 -2.33
C ASN A 9 2.61 -15.46 -0.95
N ASP A 10 1.98 -14.58 -0.21
CA ASP A 10 2.30 -14.27 1.16
C ASP A 10 1.16 -14.72 2.08
N VAL A 11 1.51 -15.13 3.28
CA VAL A 11 0.56 -15.58 4.30
C VAL A 11 0.93 -14.95 5.63
N LEU A 12 -0.04 -14.30 6.26
CA LEU A 12 0.03 -13.85 7.63
C LEU A 12 -1.03 -14.61 8.44
N LYS A 13 -0.59 -15.22 9.55
CA LYS A 13 -1.47 -15.84 10.53
C LYS A 13 -1.19 -15.23 11.89
N VAL A 14 -2.22 -14.85 12.57
CA VAL A 14 -2.17 -14.37 13.96
C VAL A 14 -3.29 -15.13 14.68
N GLY A 15 -2.94 -15.79 15.77
CA GLY A 15 -3.90 -16.51 16.59
C GLY A 15 -3.58 -16.33 18.06
N SER A 16 -4.60 -16.41 18.89
CA SER A 16 -4.52 -16.53 20.34
C SER A 16 -5.42 -17.66 20.79
N GLU A 17 -5.01 -18.33 21.82
CA GLU A 17 -5.76 -19.39 22.47
C GLU A 17 -5.70 -19.14 23.97
N ASP A 18 -6.84 -18.84 24.56
CA ASP A 18 -6.99 -18.60 25.99
C ASP A 18 -7.72 -19.77 26.63
N PHE A 19 -7.10 -20.39 27.64
CA PHE A 19 -7.69 -21.42 28.45
C PHE A 19 -7.93 -20.91 29.89
N ALA A 20 -9.12 -21.10 30.40
CA ALA A 20 -9.42 -20.89 31.81
C ALA A 20 -9.82 -22.22 32.43
N TYR A 21 -9.14 -22.59 33.52
CA TYR A 21 -9.48 -23.75 34.34
C TYR A 21 -9.98 -23.23 35.67
N SER A 22 -11.19 -23.66 36.06
CA SER A 22 -11.72 -23.43 37.39
C SER A 22 -12.07 -24.77 38.03
N GLU A 23 -11.65 -25.00 39.30
CA GLU A 23 -12.01 -26.21 40.05
C GLU A 23 -13.52 -26.40 40.23
N TYR A 24 -14.31 -25.35 39.92
CA TYR A 24 -15.79 -25.36 40.10
C TYR A 24 -16.58 -25.11 38.83
N THR A 25 -15.89 -24.82 37.71
CA THR A 25 -16.56 -24.55 36.42
C THR A 25 -15.90 -25.35 35.29
N ASN A 26 -16.69 -25.63 34.28
CA ASN A 26 -16.29 -26.36 33.09
C ASN A 26 -15.04 -25.77 32.38
N GLU A 27 -14.31 -26.60 31.65
CA GLU A 27 -13.24 -26.19 30.78
C GLU A 27 -13.74 -25.10 29.79
N TYR A 28 -13.10 -23.95 29.79
CA TYR A 28 -13.37 -22.87 28.84
C TYR A 28 -12.18 -22.67 27.94
N SER A 29 -12.40 -22.60 26.63
CA SER A 29 -11.41 -22.17 25.67
C SER A 29 -11.99 -21.15 24.70
N ASN A 30 -11.24 -20.06 24.46
CA ASN A 30 -11.50 -19.12 23.39
C ASN A 30 -10.33 -19.19 22.42
N THR A 31 -10.62 -19.42 21.14
CA THR A 31 -9.63 -19.49 20.09
C THR A 31 -9.95 -18.43 19.02
N ILE A 32 -9.02 -17.52 18.81
CA ILE A 32 -9.10 -16.49 17.77
C ILE A 32 -8.03 -16.77 16.72
N ASP A 33 -8.47 -16.96 15.47
CA ASP A 33 -7.60 -17.13 14.31
C ASP A 33 -7.86 -16.04 13.28
N ALA A 34 -6.87 -15.23 13.01
CA ALA A 34 -6.85 -14.30 11.88
C ALA A 34 -5.89 -14.80 10.80
N TYR A 35 -6.42 -15.11 9.64
CA TYR A 35 -5.67 -15.58 8.49
C TYR A 35 -5.80 -14.62 7.33
N MET A 36 -4.67 -14.18 6.82
CA MET A 36 -4.60 -13.37 5.61
C MET A 36 -3.68 -14.02 4.60
N ARG A 37 -4.14 -14.13 3.36
CA ARG A 37 -3.34 -14.60 2.23
C ARG A 37 -3.56 -13.68 1.06
N TRP A 38 -2.45 -13.21 0.45
CA TRP A 38 -2.51 -12.46 -0.80
C TRP A 38 -1.42 -12.95 -1.74
N GLY A 39 -1.62 -12.72 -3.03
CA GLY A 39 -0.65 -13.19 -4.01
C GLY A 39 -0.90 -12.69 -5.40
N ASN A 40 0.15 -12.78 -6.19
CA ASN A 40 0.18 -12.36 -7.59
C ASN A 40 0.64 -13.51 -8.48
N LEU A 41 0.00 -13.61 -9.65
CA LEU A 41 0.46 -14.41 -10.77
C LEU A 41 0.59 -13.49 -11.98
N LEU A 42 1.76 -13.52 -12.63
CA LEU A 42 2.03 -12.79 -13.86
C LEU A 42 2.60 -13.76 -14.90
N ALA A 43 2.06 -13.72 -16.10
CA ALA A 43 2.64 -14.33 -17.28
C ALA A 43 2.69 -13.28 -18.39
N SER A 44 3.82 -13.12 -19.07
CA SER A 44 3.94 -12.19 -20.18
C SER A 44 4.86 -12.69 -21.26
N ALA A 45 4.51 -12.38 -22.51
CA ALA A 45 5.32 -12.63 -23.69
C ALA A 45 5.46 -11.34 -24.49
N GLY A 46 6.63 -11.09 -25.04
CA GLY A 46 6.87 -9.91 -25.85
C GLY A 46 7.78 -10.18 -27.03
N TRP A 47 7.46 -9.50 -28.10
CA TRP A 47 8.19 -9.53 -29.35
C TRP A 47 8.56 -8.11 -29.76
N THR A 48 9.84 -7.89 -30.07
CA THR A 48 10.38 -6.64 -30.58
C THR A 48 10.88 -6.87 -31.99
N TYR A 49 10.55 -5.99 -32.88
CA TYR A 49 10.92 -6.05 -34.29
C TYR A 49 11.43 -4.69 -34.79
N ALA A 50 12.53 -4.70 -35.53
CA ALA A 50 13.06 -3.53 -36.22
C ALA A 50 12.51 -3.52 -37.66
N PHE A 51 11.55 -2.67 -37.96
CA PHE A 51 10.97 -2.52 -39.30
C PHE A 51 11.94 -1.81 -40.25
N SER A 52 12.73 -0.89 -39.70
CA SER A 52 13.78 -0.17 -40.40
C SER A 52 14.80 0.37 -39.39
N ASN A 53 15.85 1.05 -39.89
CA ASN A 53 16.80 1.76 -39.02
C ASN A 53 16.19 2.90 -38.22
N LYS A 54 14.95 3.30 -38.54
CA LYS A 54 14.24 4.43 -37.93
C LYS A 54 12.99 4.02 -37.16
N LEU A 55 12.47 2.81 -37.37
CA LEU A 55 11.21 2.35 -36.80
C LEU A 55 11.38 1.00 -36.13
N PHE A 56 11.13 1.00 -34.84
CA PHE A 56 11.08 -0.20 -33.98
C PHE A 56 9.68 -0.38 -33.45
N GLY A 57 9.22 -1.61 -33.34
CA GLY A 57 7.94 -1.94 -32.75
C GLY A 57 8.09 -3.03 -31.69
N LYS A 58 7.26 -2.94 -30.67
CA LYS A 58 7.13 -3.94 -29.63
C LYS A 58 5.65 -4.31 -29.48
N LEU A 59 5.40 -5.61 -29.52
CA LEU A 59 4.11 -6.20 -29.15
C LEU A 59 4.29 -7.03 -27.89
N SER A 60 3.42 -6.89 -26.93
CA SER A 60 3.42 -7.71 -25.72
C SER A 60 2.01 -8.10 -25.33
N GLY A 61 1.85 -9.37 -24.93
CA GLY A 61 0.66 -9.90 -24.29
C GLY A 61 0.97 -10.28 -22.85
N PHE A 62 0.02 -10.09 -21.95
CA PHE A 62 0.19 -10.44 -20.57
C PHE A 62 -1.10 -10.86 -19.90
N TYR A 63 -0.94 -11.68 -18.88
CA TYR A 63 -1.96 -12.10 -17.93
C TYR A 63 -1.47 -11.76 -16.54
N THR A 64 -2.31 -11.10 -15.74
CA THR A 64 -2.03 -10.85 -14.32
C THR A 64 -3.22 -11.24 -13.47
N ARG A 65 -2.97 -11.73 -12.27
CA ARG A 65 -4.00 -12.00 -11.27
C ARG A 65 -3.48 -11.64 -9.89
N TYR A 66 -4.20 -10.77 -9.21
CA TYR A 66 -4.06 -10.51 -7.79
C TYR A 66 -5.29 -11.05 -7.05
N ARG A 67 -5.07 -11.67 -5.91
CA ARG A 67 -6.14 -12.12 -5.02
C ARG A 67 -5.71 -11.96 -3.57
N SER A 68 -6.60 -11.39 -2.77
CA SER A 68 -6.48 -11.30 -1.31
C SER A 68 -7.64 -12.07 -0.68
N LYS A 69 -7.35 -12.82 0.38
CA LYS A 69 -8.32 -13.53 1.20
C LYS A 69 -8.02 -13.24 2.67
N ILE A 70 -9.00 -12.71 3.37
CA ILE A 70 -8.97 -12.48 4.81
C ILE A 70 -10.01 -13.42 5.43
N LYS A 71 -9.60 -14.16 6.46
CA LYS A 71 -10.48 -15.00 7.24
C LYS A 71 -10.25 -14.68 8.72
N TYR A 72 -11.31 -14.40 9.42
CA TYR A 72 -11.35 -14.28 10.86
C TYR A 72 -12.23 -15.40 11.40
N LYS A 73 -11.77 -16.08 12.43
CA LYS A 73 -12.49 -17.14 13.12
C LYS A 73 -12.34 -16.91 14.61
N GLU A 74 -13.44 -16.90 15.31
CA GLU A 74 -13.51 -16.93 16.76
C GLU A 74 -14.35 -18.11 17.18
N GLU A 75 -13.85 -18.89 18.10
CA GLU A 75 -14.47 -20.15 18.57
C GLU A 75 -14.42 -20.20 20.09
N ASP A 76 -15.57 -20.22 20.70
CA ASP A 76 -15.74 -20.35 22.13
C ASP A 76 -16.27 -21.72 22.46
N VAL A 77 -15.61 -22.41 23.37
CA VAL A 77 -16.04 -23.71 23.91
C VAL A 77 -16.12 -23.60 25.41
N ASN A 78 -17.24 -23.97 25.98
CA ASN A 78 -17.45 -24.04 27.42
C ASN A 78 -18.05 -25.41 27.79
N GLY A 79 -17.33 -26.17 28.60
CA GLY A 79 -17.71 -27.54 28.99
C GLY A 79 -17.26 -28.59 27.97
N LYS A 80 -17.63 -29.86 28.25
CA LYS A 80 -17.31 -30.99 27.37
C LYS A 80 -18.52 -31.36 26.52
N GLU A 81 -18.27 -31.70 25.26
CA GLU A 81 -19.30 -32.18 24.34
C GLU A 81 -20.04 -33.39 24.95
N GLY A 82 -21.37 -33.26 25.08
CA GLY A 82 -22.23 -34.25 25.72
C GLY A 82 -22.75 -33.86 27.11
N ASP A 83 -22.17 -32.83 27.73
CA ASP A 83 -22.67 -32.30 29.01
C ASP A 83 -23.89 -31.40 28.78
N SER A 84 -24.82 -31.36 29.75
CA SER A 84 -26.02 -30.52 29.66
C SER A 84 -25.73 -29.01 29.62
N GLU A 85 -24.55 -28.60 30.06
CA GLU A 85 -24.08 -27.21 30.09
C GLU A 85 -23.08 -26.89 28.97
N TYR A 86 -22.84 -27.82 28.03
CA TYR A 86 -21.95 -27.60 26.91
C TYR A 86 -22.42 -26.46 26.02
N ARG A 87 -21.58 -25.46 25.87
CA ARG A 87 -21.81 -24.34 24.96
C ARG A 87 -20.69 -24.26 23.95
N TYR A 88 -21.10 -24.09 22.69
CA TYR A 88 -20.21 -23.89 21.56
C TYR A 88 -20.70 -22.73 20.71
N SER A 89 -19.84 -21.74 20.51
CA SER A 89 -20.10 -20.71 19.52
C SER A 89 -18.94 -20.56 18.52
N LEU A 90 -19.29 -20.22 17.29
CA LEU A 90 -18.36 -20.02 16.19
C LEU A 90 -18.79 -18.82 15.37
N ASP A 91 -17.92 -17.81 15.32
CA ASP A 91 -18.01 -16.69 14.40
C ASP A 91 -16.89 -16.76 13.36
N GLU A 92 -17.27 -16.98 12.12
CA GLU A 92 -16.34 -17.05 10.99
C GLU A 92 -16.71 -16.05 9.93
N THR A 93 -15.78 -15.16 9.61
CA THR A 93 -15.91 -14.19 8.53
C THR A 93 -14.86 -14.45 7.47
N THR A 94 -15.28 -14.48 6.22
CA THR A 94 -14.37 -14.59 5.06
C THR A 94 -14.65 -13.46 4.08
N ASN A 95 -13.60 -12.69 3.80
CA ASN A 95 -13.58 -11.69 2.74
C ASN A 95 -12.59 -12.10 1.66
N VAL A 96 -12.97 -11.97 0.39
CA VAL A 96 -12.09 -12.19 -0.76
C VAL A 96 -12.25 -11.03 -1.73
N THR A 97 -11.12 -10.47 -2.16
CA THR A 97 -11.06 -9.46 -3.20
C THR A 97 -10.04 -9.85 -4.25
N GLY A 98 -10.22 -9.40 -5.50
CA GLY A 98 -9.27 -9.71 -6.55
C GLY A 98 -9.51 -9.00 -7.86
N ILE A 99 -8.45 -8.99 -8.67
CA ILE A 99 -8.47 -8.53 -10.05
C ILE A 99 -7.68 -9.49 -10.92
N THR A 100 -8.21 -9.75 -12.11
CA THR A 100 -7.52 -10.54 -13.14
C THR A 100 -7.56 -9.76 -14.43
N ASP A 101 -6.40 -9.56 -15.07
CA ASP A 101 -6.27 -8.79 -16.28
C ASP A 101 -5.69 -9.64 -17.41
N PHE A 102 -6.22 -9.47 -18.59
CA PHE A 102 -5.67 -9.91 -19.85
C PHE A 102 -5.37 -8.66 -20.69
N GLY A 103 -4.15 -8.52 -21.14
CA GLY A 103 -3.77 -7.33 -21.87
C GLY A 103 -2.88 -7.58 -23.08
N VAL A 104 -3.10 -6.75 -24.11
CA VAL A 104 -2.20 -6.62 -25.26
C VAL A 104 -1.76 -5.17 -25.34
N ARG A 105 -0.47 -4.96 -25.53
CA ARG A 105 0.15 -3.65 -25.65
C ARG A 105 1.03 -3.58 -26.87
N THR A 106 0.90 -2.50 -27.63
CA THR A 106 1.77 -2.16 -28.74
C THR A 106 2.50 -0.85 -28.43
N SER A 107 3.76 -0.75 -28.81
CA SER A 107 4.49 0.49 -28.79
C SER A 107 5.46 0.57 -29.96
N PHE A 108 5.53 1.73 -30.58
CA PHE A 108 6.40 2.03 -31.69
C PHE A 108 7.32 3.20 -31.32
N ASP A 109 8.56 3.08 -31.70
CA ASP A 109 9.63 4.06 -31.54
C ASP A 109 10.11 4.46 -32.93
N TYR A 110 9.87 5.71 -33.32
CA TYR A 110 10.13 6.22 -34.65
C TYR A 110 11.03 7.46 -34.62
N ARG A 111 12.14 7.37 -35.30
CA ARG A 111 13.14 8.45 -35.44
C ARG A 111 13.27 8.88 -36.90
N PRO A 112 12.37 9.74 -37.41
CA PRO A 112 12.42 10.18 -38.81
C PRO A 112 13.70 10.94 -39.11
N VAL A 113 14.08 11.85 -38.21
CA VAL A 113 15.28 12.65 -38.23
C VAL A 113 15.89 12.78 -36.82
N ALA A 114 17.10 13.26 -36.69
CA ALA A 114 17.80 13.34 -35.39
C ALA A 114 17.07 14.24 -34.36
N ALA A 115 16.32 15.25 -34.82
CA ALA A 115 15.61 16.19 -33.97
C ALA A 115 14.32 15.61 -33.35
N HIS A 116 13.71 14.59 -33.93
CA HIS A 116 12.42 14.05 -33.52
C HIS A 116 12.51 12.60 -33.13
N HIS A 117 12.00 12.29 -31.95
CA HIS A 117 11.85 10.93 -31.45
C HIS A 117 10.39 10.70 -31.05
N ILE A 118 9.63 10.17 -32.01
CA ILE A 118 8.19 9.95 -31.89
C ILE A 118 7.94 8.56 -31.31
N ARG A 119 7.15 8.49 -30.26
CA ARG A 119 6.64 7.25 -29.68
C ARG A 119 5.13 7.22 -29.75
N PHE A 120 4.57 6.13 -30.23
CA PHE A 120 3.13 5.93 -30.32
C PHE A 120 2.77 4.48 -30.08
N GLY A 121 1.53 4.23 -29.69
CA GLY A 121 1.09 2.90 -29.41
C GLY A 121 -0.31 2.84 -28.85
N GLY A 122 -0.68 1.68 -28.39
CA GLY A 122 -1.99 1.45 -27.76
C GLY A 122 -1.98 0.23 -26.86
N ASP A 123 -2.95 0.23 -25.96
CA ASP A 123 -3.19 -0.81 -24.99
C ASP A 123 -4.65 -1.26 -25.10
N TYR A 124 -4.89 -2.56 -24.98
CA TYR A 124 -6.23 -3.10 -24.77
C TYR A 124 -6.17 -4.09 -23.61
N LEU A 125 -7.00 -3.85 -22.58
CA LEU A 125 -7.08 -4.68 -21.40
C LEU A 125 -8.52 -5.14 -21.18
N ILE A 126 -8.64 -6.38 -20.75
CA ILE A 126 -9.89 -6.95 -20.23
C ILE A 126 -9.64 -7.21 -18.75
N HIS A 127 -10.45 -6.58 -17.91
CA HIS A 127 -10.41 -6.73 -16.46
C HIS A 127 -11.55 -7.62 -16.00
N TYR A 128 -11.25 -8.53 -15.10
CA TYR A 128 -12.23 -9.26 -14.31
C TYR A 128 -12.03 -8.91 -12.85
N PHE A 129 -13.00 -8.22 -12.27
CA PHE A 129 -12.98 -7.80 -10.88
C PHE A 129 -13.84 -8.73 -10.01
N GLN A 130 -13.36 -8.98 -8.82
CA GLN A 130 -14.13 -9.45 -7.68
C GLN A 130 -13.93 -8.42 -6.56
N PRO A 131 -14.68 -7.30 -6.56
CA PRO A 131 -14.47 -6.22 -5.59
C PRO A 131 -14.71 -6.69 -4.16
N GLU A 132 -15.73 -7.51 -3.97
CA GLU A 132 -16.12 -8.02 -2.67
C GLU A 132 -16.76 -9.40 -2.79
N TYR A 133 -16.22 -10.37 -2.05
CA TYR A 133 -16.90 -11.60 -1.67
C TYR A 133 -16.89 -11.68 -0.17
N ASN A 134 -18.06 -11.62 0.45
CA ASN A 134 -18.24 -11.67 1.90
C ASN A 134 -19.13 -12.82 2.30
N ARG A 135 -18.60 -13.68 3.18
CA ARG A 135 -19.34 -14.76 3.81
C ARG A 135 -19.18 -14.67 5.32
N MET A 136 -20.29 -14.80 6.01
CA MET A 136 -20.34 -14.91 7.46
C MET A 136 -21.00 -16.24 7.86
N LYS A 137 -20.45 -16.88 8.88
CA LYS A 137 -21.01 -18.04 9.54
C LYS A 137 -20.96 -17.75 11.03
N ALA A 138 -22.13 -17.71 11.66
CA ALA A 138 -22.28 -17.57 13.10
C ALA A 138 -23.12 -18.72 13.57
N LEU A 139 -22.58 -19.57 14.45
CA LEU A 139 -23.21 -20.70 15.07
C LEU A 139 -23.15 -20.53 16.58
N ASP A 140 -24.23 -20.85 17.25
CA ASP A 140 -24.31 -20.91 18.69
C ASP A 140 -25.27 -22.07 19.06
N ASN A 141 -24.77 -23.10 19.71
CA ASN A 141 -25.55 -24.29 20.04
C ASN A 141 -26.62 -24.05 21.13
N SER A 142 -26.59 -22.91 21.81
CA SER A 142 -27.61 -22.49 22.75
C SER A 142 -28.82 -21.83 22.06
N LEU A 143 -28.69 -21.46 20.78
CA LEU A 143 -29.73 -20.81 20.00
C LEU A 143 -30.43 -21.80 19.05
N PRO A 144 -31.71 -21.56 18.71
CA PRO A 144 -32.42 -22.35 17.71
C PRO A 144 -31.71 -22.26 16.34
N ASP A 145 -31.79 -23.32 15.53
CA ASP A 145 -31.23 -23.38 14.18
C ASP A 145 -31.68 -22.22 13.29
N SER A 146 -32.87 -21.68 13.51
CA SER A 146 -33.39 -20.52 12.77
C SER A 146 -32.65 -19.21 13.05
N MET A 147 -31.88 -19.13 14.12
CA MET A 147 -31.04 -17.96 14.49
C MET A 147 -29.60 -18.13 14.09
N GLN A 148 -29.22 -19.30 13.57
CA GLN A 148 -27.87 -19.55 13.08
C GLN A 148 -27.66 -18.91 11.70
N ILE A 149 -26.52 -18.31 11.48
CA ILE A 149 -26.21 -17.60 10.25
C ILE A 149 -25.13 -18.37 9.47
N ALA A 150 -25.44 -18.70 8.21
CA ALA A 150 -24.45 -19.17 7.24
C ALA A 150 -24.77 -18.52 5.89
N LYS A 151 -24.38 -17.25 5.73
CA LYS A 151 -24.83 -16.41 4.61
C LYS A 151 -23.66 -15.81 3.85
N THR A 152 -23.76 -15.81 2.51
CA THR A 152 -22.94 -14.97 1.63
C THR A 152 -23.68 -13.66 1.42
N PHE A 153 -23.05 -12.55 1.81
CA PHE A 153 -23.62 -11.21 1.70
C PHE A 153 -23.38 -10.59 0.34
N SER A 154 -22.20 -10.84 -0.23
CA SER A 154 -21.82 -10.34 -1.55
C SER A 154 -20.96 -11.34 -2.31
N ASP A 155 -21.12 -11.42 -3.62
CA ASP A 155 -20.26 -12.15 -4.57
C ASP A 155 -20.31 -11.41 -5.92
N ASP A 156 -19.85 -10.16 -5.90
CA ASP A 156 -19.88 -9.29 -7.06
C ASP A 156 -18.76 -9.63 -8.03
N LYS A 157 -19.11 -9.77 -9.30
CA LYS A 157 -18.19 -10.06 -10.40
C LYS A 157 -18.45 -9.10 -11.53
N LEU A 158 -17.43 -8.34 -11.92
CA LEU A 158 -17.56 -7.30 -12.92
C LEU A 158 -16.52 -7.49 -14.02
N TRP A 159 -16.94 -7.30 -15.27
CA TRP A 159 -16.05 -7.26 -16.42
C TRP A 159 -15.93 -5.84 -16.93
N ALA A 160 -14.70 -5.45 -17.24
CA ALA A 160 -14.44 -4.15 -17.84
C ALA A 160 -13.44 -4.24 -19.00
N HIS A 161 -13.56 -3.31 -19.92
CA HIS A 161 -12.69 -3.18 -21.08
C HIS A 161 -12.01 -1.81 -21.05
N GLU A 162 -10.68 -1.79 -21.07
CA GLU A 162 -9.89 -0.56 -21.19
C GLU A 162 -9.18 -0.55 -22.53
N LEU A 163 -9.37 0.52 -23.28
CA LEU A 163 -8.68 0.80 -24.55
C LEU A 163 -7.95 2.13 -24.40
N ALA A 164 -6.69 2.19 -24.85
CA ALA A 164 -5.98 3.45 -24.92
C ALA A 164 -5.10 3.53 -26.17
N ALA A 165 -4.94 4.75 -26.68
CA ALA A 165 -3.99 5.07 -27.72
C ALA A 165 -3.23 6.32 -27.35
N TYR A 166 -1.94 6.38 -27.68
CA TYR A 166 -1.11 7.53 -27.38
C TYR A 166 -0.12 7.82 -28.49
N ALA A 167 0.28 9.09 -28.56
CA ALA A 167 1.42 9.56 -29.34
C ALA A 167 2.13 10.65 -28.57
N GLU A 168 3.47 10.65 -28.65
CA GLU A 168 4.33 11.69 -28.08
C GLU A 168 5.53 11.91 -28.97
N ASP A 169 6.05 13.15 -28.96
CA ASP A 169 7.29 13.54 -29.64
C ASP A 169 8.26 14.14 -28.63
N ASP A 170 9.45 13.63 -28.62
CA ASP A 170 10.58 14.19 -27.89
C ASP A 170 11.45 14.97 -28.90
N TRP A 171 11.17 16.27 -28.99
CA TRP A 171 11.69 17.19 -29.98
C TRP A 171 12.91 17.96 -29.45
N SER A 172 14.06 17.75 -30.05
CA SER A 172 15.28 18.57 -29.86
C SER A 172 15.17 19.82 -30.72
N ILE A 173 14.57 20.90 -30.16
CA ILE A 173 14.36 22.18 -30.87
C ILE A 173 15.69 22.82 -31.18
N SER A 174 16.64 22.77 -30.24
CA SER A 174 18.01 23.21 -30.36
C SER A 174 18.90 22.50 -29.34
N ASP A 175 20.18 22.75 -29.31
CA ASP A 175 21.07 22.21 -28.28
C ASP A 175 20.67 22.65 -26.88
N ALA A 176 20.07 23.84 -26.73
CA ALA A 176 19.61 24.39 -25.46
C ALA A 176 18.19 23.92 -25.05
N PHE A 177 17.31 23.68 -26.02
CA PHE A 177 15.89 23.42 -25.76
C PHE A 177 15.46 22.05 -26.26
N ARG A 178 14.87 21.26 -25.37
CA ARG A 178 14.23 19.99 -25.68
C ARG A 178 12.81 19.98 -25.12
N LEU A 179 11.85 19.67 -25.96
CA LEU A 179 10.42 19.64 -25.65
C LEU A 179 9.88 18.23 -25.87
N ASN A 180 9.25 17.66 -24.86
CA ASN A 180 8.44 16.45 -25.03
C ASN A 180 6.97 16.84 -24.90
N VAL A 181 6.16 16.50 -25.91
CA VAL A 181 4.70 16.68 -25.89
C VAL A 181 4.04 15.38 -26.28
N GLY A 182 2.97 15.06 -25.60
CA GLY A 182 2.23 13.83 -25.86
C GLY A 182 0.76 13.96 -25.49
N LEU A 183 -0.03 13.11 -26.11
CA LEU A 183 -1.44 12.96 -25.83
C LEU A 183 -1.78 11.47 -25.73
N ARG A 184 -2.49 11.09 -24.68
CA ARG A 184 -3.12 9.79 -24.55
C ARG A 184 -4.63 9.97 -24.52
N PHE A 185 -5.32 9.18 -25.30
CA PHE A 185 -6.76 8.98 -25.24
C PHE A 185 -7.02 7.63 -24.59
N SER A 186 -7.93 7.58 -23.62
CA SER A 186 -8.34 6.35 -22.96
C SER A 186 -9.85 6.20 -22.94
N LEU A 187 -10.32 4.96 -22.99
CA LEU A 187 -11.71 4.57 -22.92
C LEU A 187 -11.83 3.39 -21.96
N PHE A 188 -12.73 3.49 -21.00
CA PHE A 188 -13.03 2.43 -20.06
C PHE A 188 -14.52 2.13 -20.06
N ASN A 189 -14.86 0.89 -20.37
CA ASN A 189 -16.25 0.41 -20.40
C ASN A 189 -16.45 -0.64 -19.32
N ILE A 190 -17.47 -0.44 -18.50
CA ILE A 190 -17.89 -1.38 -17.46
C ILE A 190 -19.42 -1.37 -17.40
N ASP A 191 -20.04 -2.55 -17.40
CA ASP A 191 -21.48 -2.71 -17.48
C ASP A 191 -22.06 -1.85 -18.64
N ASN A 192 -22.97 -0.93 -18.31
CA ASN A 192 -23.60 -0.02 -19.30
C ASN A 192 -22.98 1.38 -19.31
N ARG A 193 -21.78 1.56 -18.70
CA ARG A 193 -21.12 2.87 -18.60
C ARG A 193 -19.79 2.90 -19.34
N THR A 194 -19.60 3.96 -20.12
CA THR A 194 -18.32 4.23 -20.78
C THR A 194 -17.77 5.56 -20.28
N TYR A 195 -16.52 5.54 -19.86
CA TYR A 195 -15.72 6.70 -19.48
C TYR A 195 -14.66 6.94 -20.55
N THR A 196 -14.39 8.21 -20.84
CA THR A 196 -13.33 8.61 -21.76
C THR A 196 -12.37 9.56 -21.05
N GLY A 197 -11.09 9.47 -21.37
CA GLY A 197 -10.04 10.32 -20.81
C GLY A 197 -9.19 10.95 -21.93
N ILE A 198 -8.88 12.23 -21.77
CA ILE A 198 -7.89 12.95 -22.58
C ILE A 198 -6.77 13.35 -21.64
N GLU A 199 -5.55 12.85 -21.90
CA GLU A 199 -4.42 12.90 -21.00
C GLU A 199 -3.22 13.58 -21.67
N PRO A 200 -3.23 14.92 -21.78
CA PRO A 200 -2.09 15.69 -22.29
C PRO A 200 -0.91 15.65 -21.32
N ARG A 201 0.28 15.63 -21.90
CA ARG A 201 1.54 15.77 -21.18
C ARG A 201 2.49 16.67 -21.96
N ALA A 202 3.25 17.49 -21.25
CA ALA A 202 4.30 18.33 -21.83
C ALA A 202 5.45 18.45 -20.84
N SER A 203 6.67 18.40 -21.32
CA SER A 203 7.85 18.74 -20.52
C SER A 203 8.89 19.48 -21.35
N LEU A 204 9.43 20.56 -20.80
CA LEU A 204 10.46 21.39 -21.39
C LEU A 204 11.74 21.26 -20.59
N ARG A 205 12.85 21.02 -21.25
CA ARG A 205 14.18 21.17 -20.70
C ARG A 205 14.87 22.35 -21.36
N TRP A 206 15.38 23.26 -20.55
CA TRP A 206 16.22 24.38 -20.96
C TRP A 206 17.63 24.21 -20.38
N LEU A 207 18.61 24.04 -21.23
CA LEU A 207 20.03 23.98 -20.89
C LEU A 207 20.60 25.41 -20.86
N LEU A 208 20.78 25.95 -19.65
CA LEU A 208 21.32 27.30 -19.45
C LEU A 208 22.82 27.36 -19.70
N SER A 209 23.50 26.27 -19.35
CA SER A 209 24.94 26.06 -19.63
C SER A 209 25.17 24.54 -19.73
N PRO A 210 26.38 24.08 -20.14
CA PRO A 210 26.69 22.65 -20.18
C PRO A 210 26.42 21.92 -18.87
N ASP A 211 26.47 22.62 -17.74
CA ASP A 211 26.36 22.06 -16.40
C ASP A 211 25.02 22.38 -15.71
N VAL A 212 24.24 23.34 -16.23
CA VAL A 212 23.00 23.82 -15.58
C VAL A 212 21.80 23.65 -16.51
N SER A 213 20.74 22.99 -16.01
CA SER A 213 19.50 22.90 -16.76
C SER A 213 18.27 23.14 -15.87
N LEU A 214 17.23 23.72 -16.46
CA LEU A 214 15.90 23.84 -15.88
C LEU A 214 14.94 22.88 -16.59
N LYS A 215 13.99 22.34 -15.86
CA LYS A 215 12.93 21.51 -16.41
C LYS A 215 11.59 21.95 -15.84
N ALA A 216 10.58 21.98 -16.69
CA ALA A 216 9.19 22.19 -16.30
C ALA A 216 8.34 21.10 -16.93
N SER A 217 7.33 20.60 -16.21
CA SER A 217 6.41 19.61 -16.76
C SER A 217 4.98 19.80 -16.28
N TYR A 218 4.07 19.34 -17.12
CA TYR A 218 2.66 19.18 -16.83
C TYR A 218 2.20 17.81 -17.32
N SER A 219 1.34 17.15 -16.53
CA SER A 219 0.67 15.93 -16.94
C SER A 219 -0.73 15.83 -16.36
N ARG A 220 -1.67 15.38 -17.18
CA ARG A 220 -2.98 14.93 -16.76
C ARG A 220 -3.08 13.41 -16.91
N MET A 221 -3.70 12.76 -15.93
CA MET A 221 -3.87 11.30 -15.90
C MET A 221 -5.26 10.93 -15.42
N ASN A 222 -5.83 9.88 -16.00
CA ASN A 222 -7.06 9.23 -15.54
C ASN A 222 -6.74 7.85 -14.99
N GLN A 223 -7.45 7.46 -13.93
CA GLN A 223 -7.31 6.14 -13.33
C GLN A 223 -8.69 5.52 -13.16
N TYR A 224 -8.87 4.33 -13.72
CA TYR A 224 -10.15 3.61 -13.74
C TYR A 224 -10.22 2.48 -12.72
N VAL A 225 -9.10 2.10 -12.17
CA VAL A 225 -8.98 1.07 -11.14
C VAL A 225 -8.39 1.69 -9.89
N HIS A 226 -9.13 1.67 -8.79
CA HIS A 226 -8.73 2.27 -7.52
C HIS A 226 -8.15 1.23 -6.57
N LEU A 227 -7.09 1.58 -5.88
CA LEU A 227 -6.61 0.85 -4.72
C LEU A 227 -7.20 1.51 -3.47
N ILE A 228 -8.13 0.84 -2.83
CA ILE A 228 -8.79 1.32 -1.61
C ILE A 228 -8.11 0.71 -0.40
N SER A 229 -7.54 1.55 0.45
CA SER A 229 -6.93 1.12 1.69
C SER A 229 -7.90 1.23 2.87
N ASN A 230 -7.84 0.27 3.78
CA ASN A 230 -8.57 0.35 5.03
C ASN A 230 -7.79 1.24 6.01
N SER A 231 -8.34 2.40 6.37
CA SER A 231 -7.67 3.38 7.24
C SER A 231 -7.48 2.92 8.68
N PHE A 232 -8.14 1.85 9.09
CA PHE A 232 -8.08 1.35 10.47
C PHE A 232 -7.02 0.27 10.72
N MET A 233 -6.41 -0.27 9.66
CA MET A 233 -5.40 -1.32 9.80
C MET A 233 -4.23 -1.07 8.83
N ASP A 234 -3.02 -1.07 9.35
CA ASP A 234 -1.77 -0.99 8.55
C ASP A 234 -1.37 -2.36 7.95
N LEU A 235 -2.36 -3.23 7.74
CA LEU A 235 -2.18 -4.52 7.09
C LEU A 235 -2.40 -4.39 5.57
N PRO A 236 -1.85 -5.29 4.74
CA PRO A 236 -2.07 -5.31 3.29
C PRO A 236 -3.50 -5.79 2.95
N THR A 237 -4.49 -5.03 3.45
CA THR A 237 -5.93 -5.27 3.23
C THR A 237 -6.48 -4.44 2.07
N ASP A 238 -5.61 -3.81 1.29
CA ASP A 238 -5.99 -2.96 0.17
C ASP A 238 -6.71 -3.76 -0.91
N SER A 239 -7.82 -3.22 -1.40
CA SER A 239 -8.66 -3.84 -2.41
C SER A 239 -8.65 -3.07 -3.71
N TRP A 240 -8.54 -3.79 -4.82
CA TRP A 240 -8.64 -3.22 -6.17
C TRP A 240 -10.10 -3.15 -6.59
N MET A 241 -10.61 -1.94 -6.79
CA MET A 241 -12.01 -1.68 -7.14
C MET A 241 -12.11 -0.89 -8.44
N PRO A 242 -13.03 -1.26 -9.36
CA PRO A 242 -13.23 -0.51 -10.58
C PRO A 242 -14.04 0.78 -10.34
N VAL A 243 -13.99 1.68 -11.31
CA VAL A 243 -15.03 2.69 -11.48
C VAL A 243 -16.34 2.03 -11.86
N THR A 244 -17.47 2.64 -11.50
CA THR A 244 -18.82 2.14 -11.81
C THR A 244 -19.73 3.31 -12.17
N ASN A 245 -21.02 3.08 -12.29
CA ASN A 245 -21.97 4.16 -12.48
C ASN A 245 -21.98 5.19 -11.33
N LYS A 246 -21.69 4.75 -10.11
CA LYS A 246 -21.64 5.60 -8.91
C LYS A 246 -20.25 6.20 -8.69
N LEU A 247 -19.20 5.45 -8.98
CA LEU A 247 -17.80 5.77 -8.68
C LEU A 247 -17.08 6.23 -9.96
N LYS A 248 -16.76 7.52 -10.03
CA LYS A 248 -16.14 8.15 -11.22
C LYS A 248 -14.63 7.88 -11.27
N PRO A 249 -14.02 7.93 -12.47
CA PRO A 249 -12.57 7.87 -12.62
C PRO A 249 -11.85 8.96 -11.80
N LEU A 250 -10.75 8.57 -11.16
CA LEU A 250 -9.83 9.52 -10.56
C LEU A 250 -9.12 10.30 -11.67
N VAL A 251 -9.14 11.62 -11.56
CA VAL A 251 -8.43 12.52 -12.48
C VAL A 251 -7.38 13.29 -11.68
N SER A 252 -6.15 13.30 -12.17
CA SER A 252 -5.08 14.08 -11.55
C SER A 252 -4.39 14.97 -12.54
N ASP A 253 -4.14 16.22 -12.12
CA ASP A 253 -3.29 17.20 -12.80
C ASP A 253 -2.07 17.46 -11.95
N GLN A 254 -0.88 17.40 -12.56
CA GLN A 254 0.39 17.65 -11.89
C GLN A 254 1.24 18.61 -12.69
N VAL A 255 1.83 19.56 -11.99
CA VAL A 255 2.89 20.44 -12.50
C VAL A 255 4.15 20.23 -11.69
N SER A 256 5.32 20.30 -12.35
CA SER A 256 6.61 20.32 -11.65
C SER A 256 7.58 21.31 -12.30
N LEU A 257 8.49 21.84 -11.48
CA LEU A 257 9.58 22.72 -11.88
C LEU A 257 10.85 22.30 -11.15
N GLY A 258 11.95 22.06 -11.89
CA GLY A 258 13.20 21.60 -11.31
C GLY A 258 14.44 22.28 -11.91
N GLY A 259 15.44 22.46 -11.05
CA GLY A 259 16.77 22.91 -11.40
C GLY A 259 17.80 21.80 -11.18
N TYR A 260 18.74 21.67 -12.10
CA TYR A 260 19.76 20.62 -12.10
C TYR A 260 21.12 21.24 -12.38
N TYR A 261 22.11 20.85 -11.56
CA TYR A 261 23.49 21.32 -11.68
C TYR A 261 24.46 20.14 -11.59
N ASN A 262 25.31 20.00 -12.59
CA ASN A 262 26.39 19.02 -12.59
C ASN A 262 27.72 19.73 -12.24
N TRP A 263 28.29 19.43 -11.10
CA TRP A 263 29.55 20.03 -10.67
C TRP A 263 30.73 19.15 -11.08
N ASN A 264 31.51 19.65 -12.04
CA ASN A 264 32.74 19.03 -12.53
C ASN A 264 32.56 17.55 -12.92
N GLN A 265 31.38 17.14 -13.41
CA GLN A 265 31.06 15.74 -13.74
C GLN A 265 31.24 14.77 -12.56
N LEU A 266 31.33 15.30 -11.35
CA LEU A 266 31.56 14.55 -10.10
C LEU A 266 30.30 14.45 -9.26
N LEU A 267 29.58 15.56 -9.11
CA LEU A 267 28.38 15.67 -8.28
C LEU A 267 27.23 16.24 -9.11
N ASP A 268 26.10 15.55 -9.07
CA ASP A 268 24.83 16.05 -9.59
C ASP A 268 23.99 16.58 -8.42
N PHE A 269 23.51 17.80 -8.56
CA PHE A 269 22.54 18.42 -7.65
C PHE A 269 21.23 18.59 -8.37
N SER A 270 20.13 18.31 -7.71
CA SER A 270 18.80 18.66 -8.21
C SER A 270 17.91 19.18 -7.10
N VAL A 271 17.05 20.13 -7.47
CA VAL A 271 15.93 20.59 -6.68
C VAL A 271 14.70 20.60 -7.57
N GLU A 272 13.61 20.00 -7.10
CA GLU A 272 12.34 19.94 -7.85
C GLU A 272 11.18 20.23 -6.93
N GLY A 273 10.31 21.18 -7.32
CA GLY A 273 9.04 21.45 -6.67
C GLY A 273 7.89 20.91 -7.52
N TYR A 274 6.87 20.38 -6.88
CA TYR A 274 5.68 19.87 -7.57
C TYR A 274 4.38 20.21 -6.84
N TYR A 275 3.30 20.29 -7.62
CA TYR A 275 1.93 20.38 -7.12
C TYR A 275 1.03 19.45 -7.93
N LYS A 276 0.29 18.58 -7.23
CA LYS A 276 -0.66 17.62 -7.79
C LYS A 276 -2.04 17.84 -7.17
N ARG A 277 -3.05 17.98 -8.01
CA ARG A 277 -4.47 17.97 -7.63
C ARG A 277 -5.11 16.67 -8.11
N MET A 278 -5.95 16.10 -7.28
CA MET A 278 -6.68 14.85 -7.55
C MET A 278 -8.17 15.08 -7.30
N ASN A 279 -9.00 14.62 -8.23
CA ASN A 279 -10.46 14.66 -8.12
C ASN A 279 -11.01 13.23 -8.21
N ASN A 280 -12.13 12.97 -7.56
CA ASN A 280 -12.77 11.65 -7.48
C ASN A 280 -11.87 10.60 -6.78
N LEU A 281 -11.12 10.99 -5.76
CA LEU A 281 -10.50 10.03 -4.85
C LEU A 281 -11.58 9.22 -4.17
N LEU A 282 -11.31 7.94 -3.92
CA LEU A 282 -12.22 7.07 -3.18
C LEU A 282 -11.62 6.70 -1.82
N GLU A 283 -12.50 6.65 -0.81
CA GLU A 283 -12.16 6.17 0.53
C GLU A 283 -13.43 5.60 1.19
N TYR A 284 -13.28 4.69 2.15
CA TYR A 284 -14.41 4.22 2.95
C TYR A 284 -15.02 5.37 3.77
N LYS A 285 -16.35 5.48 3.75
CA LYS A 285 -17.10 6.38 4.66
C LYS A 285 -16.81 6.02 6.11
N ASP A 286 -17.04 6.99 7.01
CA ASP A 286 -16.91 6.72 8.43
C ASP A 286 -17.86 5.59 8.87
N GLY A 287 -17.34 4.63 9.65
CA GLY A 287 -18.07 3.45 10.08
C GLY A 287 -18.10 2.27 9.10
N TYR A 288 -17.57 2.42 7.89
CA TYR A 288 -17.51 1.33 6.91
C TYR A 288 -16.07 0.81 6.71
N SER A 289 -15.97 -0.46 6.40
CA SER A 289 -14.71 -1.15 6.13
C SER A 289 -14.94 -2.36 5.22
N LEU A 290 -13.93 -3.22 5.09
CA LEU A 290 -14.04 -4.53 4.44
C LEU A 290 -14.90 -5.55 5.22
N ILE A 291 -15.35 -5.20 6.44
CA ILE A 291 -16.17 -6.09 7.24
C ILE A 291 -17.50 -6.37 6.49
N PRO A 292 -17.96 -7.64 6.46
CA PRO A 292 -19.21 -8.01 5.83
C PRO A 292 -20.39 -7.20 6.35
N SER A 293 -21.19 -6.69 5.44
CA SER A 293 -22.44 -5.99 5.75
C SER A 293 -23.42 -6.17 4.61
N SER A 294 -24.69 -5.85 4.85
CA SER A 294 -25.74 -5.86 3.83
C SER A 294 -25.65 -4.67 2.85
N VAL A 295 -24.75 -3.72 3.11
CA VAL A 295 -24.51 -2.55 2.26
C VAL A 295 -23.59 -2.93 1.11
N SER A 296 -23.94 -2.55 -0.12
CA SER A 296 -23.09 -2.75 -1.30
C SER A 296 -21.75 -2.05 -1.13
N TRP A 297 -20.67 -2.66 -1.65
CA TRP A 297 -19.34 -2.08 -1.59
C TRP A 297 -19.25 -0.66 -2.17
N GLU A 298 -20.00 -0.36 -3.23
CA GLU A 298 -20.07 0.99 -3.82
C GLU A 298 -20.63 2.03 -2.84
N ASP A 299 -21.66 1.66 -2.07
CA ASP A 299 -22.34 2.56 -1.13
C ASP A 299 -21.53 2.80 0.15
N LYS A 300 -20.54 1.94 0.42
CA LYS A 300 -19.54 2.13 1.48
C LYS A 300 -18.50 3.19 1.12
N MET A 301 -18.40 3.62 -0.17
CA MET A 301 -17.39 4.54 -0.65
C MET A 301 -17.87 5.98 -0.65
N ALA A 302 -16.99 6.89 -0.28
CA ALA A 302 -17.11 8.33 -0.52
C ALA A 302 -16.17 8.75 -1.65
N SER A 303 -16.61 9.74 -2.42
CA SER A 303 -15.82 10.37 -3.46
C SER A 303 -15.38 11.77 -3.02
N GLY A 304 -14.11 12.10 -3.20
CA GLY A 304 -13.55 13.37 -2.72
C GLY A 304 -12.41 13.90 -3.56
N GLU A 305 -11.73 14.88 -3.04
CA GLU A 305 -10.58 15.54 -3.65
C GLU A 305 -9.31 15.40 -2.79
N GLY A 306 -8.16 15.44 -3.43
CA GLY A 306 -6.87 15.46 -2.77
C GLY A 306 -5.90 16.39 -3.44
N ARG A 307 -4.87 16.75 -2.71
CA ARG A 307 -3.72 17.47 -3.23
C ARG A 307 -2.44 16.93 -2.60
N ALA A 308 -1.38 16.94 -3.37
CA ALA A 308 -0.04 16.64 -2.90
C ALA A 308 0.94 17.66 -3.48
N TYR A 309 1.83 18.18 -2.65
CA TYR A 309 2.83 19.16 -3.08
C TYR A 309 4.08 19.04 -2.22
N GLY A 310 5.20 19.45 -2.77
CA GLY A 310 6.46 19.33 -2.05
C GLY A 310 7.65 19.82 -2.83
N VAL A 311 8.79 19.75 -2.15
CA VAL A 311 10.10 20.05 -2.72
C VAL A 311 11.04 18.87 -2.44
N GLU A 312 11.75 18.45 -3.46
CA GLU A 312 12.71 17.35 -3.40
C GLU A 312 14.13 17.87 -3.72
N PHE A 313 15.10 17.43 -2.94
CA PHE A 313 16.51 17.73 -3.10
C PHE A 313 17.29 16.44 -3.28
N MET A 314 18.21 16.39 -4.23
CA MET A 314 19.10 15.26 -4.39
C MET A 314 20.53 15.73 -4.68
N VAL A 315 21.48 15.06 -4.04
CA VAL A 315 22.90 15.14 -4.35
C VAL A 315 23.39 13.74 -4.66
N ARG A 316 23.97 13.55 -5.84
CA ARG A 316 24.46 12.25 -6.29
C ARG A 316 25.91 12.32 -6.74
N LYS A 317 26.72 11.41 -6.27
CA LYS A 317 28.10 11.20 -6.71
C LYS A 317 28.23 9.89 -7.46
N GLN A 318 28.61 9.95 -8.75
CA GLN A 318 28.63 8.79 -9.63
C GLN A 318 30.03 8.20 -9.84
N ALA A 319 31.09 8.96 -9.58
CA ALA A 319 32.45 8.57 -9.91
C ALA A 319 33.37 8.48 -8.69
N GLY A 320 34.46 7.71 -8.83
CA GLY A 320 35.49 7.52 -7.80
C GLY A 320 35.30 6.24 -6.98
N LYS A 321 36.10 6.13 -5.88
CA LYS A 321 36.02 4.98 -4.99
C LYS A 321 34.76 4.98 -4.14
N THR A 322 34.29 6.16 -3.76
CA THR A 322 33.05 6.36 -3.01
C THR A 322 32.02 6.96 -3.98
N THR A 323 30.89 6.27 -4.12
CA THR A 323 29.71 6.70 -4.89
C THR A 323 28.47 6.62 -4.01
N GLY A 324 27.41 7.30 -4.41
CA GLY A 324 26.18 7.27 -3.64
C GLY A 324 25.31 8.50 -3.86
N TRP A 325 24.28 8.63 -3.06
CA TRP A 325 23.37 9.77 -3.14
C TRP A 325 22.70 10.06 -1.80
N VAL A 326 22.31 11.31 -1.65
CA VAL A 326 21.46 11.81 -0.56
C VAL A 326 20.25 12.46 -1.20
N GLY A 327 19.06 11.98 -0.85
CA GLY A 327 17.79 12.53 -1.30
C GLY A 327 16.94 12.93 -0.10
N TYR A 328 16.44 14.15 -0.12
CA TYR A 328 15.51 14.66 0.90
C TYR A 328 14.26 15.20 0.23
N ALA A 329 13.09 14.78 0.75
CA ALA A 329 11.79 15.30 0.33
C ALA A 329 11.08 15.94 1.52
N LEU A 330 10.54 17.13 1.27
CA LEU A 330 9.61 17.83 2.13
C LEU A 330 8.27 17.90 1.40
N ALA A 331 7.27 17.14 1.85
CA ALA A 331 6.03 16.96 1.12
C ALA A 331 4.79 17.01 2.03
N TRP A 332 3.68 17.39 1.44
CA TRP A 332 2.35 17.42 2.05
C TRP A 332 1.38 16.67 1.16
N ALA A 333 0.51 15.88 1.77
CA ALA A 333 -0.60 15.22 1.09
C ALA A 333 -1.84 15.27 1.98
N ASP A 334 -2.91 15.89 1.47
CA ASP A 334 -4.17 15.99 2.18
C ASP A 334 -5.37 15.60 1.32
N ARG A 335 -6.47 15.28 1.97
CA ARG A 335 -7.73 14.82 1.36
C ARG A 335 -8.91 15.57 1.94
N ARG A 336 -10.01 15.64 1.18
CA ARG A 336 -11.29 16.15 1.60
C ARG A 336 -12.42 15.36 0.95
N PHE A 337 -13.35 14.93 1.75
CA PHE A 337 -14.59 14.26 1.35
C PHE A 337 -15.75 14.91 2.09
N ASP A 338 -16.85 15.15 1.45
CA ASP A 338 -17.99 15.77 2.10
C ASP A 338 -18.64 14.86 3.15
N GLU A 339 -18.57 13.53 2.94
CA GLU A 339 -19.14 12.48 3.79
C GLU A 339 -18.16 11.95 4.87
N ILE A 340 -16.91 12.41 4.87
CA ILE A 340 -15.88 11.98 5.82
C ILE A 340 -15.37 13.19 6.59
N ASN A 341 -15.05 13.01 7.88
CA ASN A 341 -14.46 14.06 8.72
C ASN A 341 -15.25 15.38 8.73
N LYS A 342 -16.59 15.29 8.61
CA LYS A 342 -17.50 16.44 8.55
C LYS A 342 -17.16 17.45 7.43
N GLY A 343 -16.66 16.96 6.28
CA GLY A 343 -16.25 17.78 5.14
C GLY A 343 -14.96 18.57 5.32
N ARG A 344 -14.24 18.39 6.44
CA ARG A 344 -12.97 19.08 6.71
C ARG A 344 -11.80 18.34 6.08
N ARG A 345 -10.77 19.08 5.64
CA ARG A 345 -9.51 18.48 5.16
C ARG A 345 -8.78 17.77 6.30
N TYR A 346 -8.11 16.67 5.96
CA TYR A 346 -7.29 15.89 6.86
C TYR A 346 -6.05 15.35 6.13
N PRO A 347 -4.95 15.02 6.84
CA PRO A 347 -3.76 14.45 6.24
C PRO A 347 -4.08 13.11 5.58
N SER A 348 -3.49 12.86 4.42
CA SER A 348 -3.47 11.50 3.87
C SER A 348 -2.71 10.58 4.84
N ARG A 349 -3.11 9.31 4.92
CA ARG A 349 -2.35 8.28 5.63
C ARG A 349 -0.86 8.30 5.29
N TYR A 350 -0.52 8.59 4.05
CA TYR A 350 0.85 8.62 3.52
C TYR A 350 1.47 10.03 3.50
N ASP A 351 0.97 10.98 4.29
CA ASP A 351 1.61 12.29 4.47
C ASP A 351 2.88 12.14 5.31
N ASN A 352 3.93 11.61 4.68
CA ASN A 352 5.25 11.54 5.28
C ASN A 352 5.97 12.86 5.05
N ARG A 353 5.78 13.85 5.93
CA ARG A 353 6.28 15.21 5.80
C ARG A 353 7.76 15.30 5.45
N HIS A 354 8.59 14.52 6.12
CA HIS A 354 10.03 14.47 5.92
C HIS A 354 10.46 13.08 5.51
N LYS A 355 11.18 12.97 4.42
CA LYS A 355 11.76 11.72 3.94
C LYS A 355 13.21 11.95 3.54
N LEU A 356 14.15 11.22 4.17
CA LEU A 356 15.58 11.30 3.90
C LEU A 356 16.12 9.91 3.59
N ASN A 357 16.81 9.80 2.47
CA ASN A 357 17.48 8.57 2.07
C ASN A 357 18.96 8.88 1.79
N ILE A 358 19.83 8.07 2.36
CA ILE A 358 21.28 8.16 2.16
C ILE A 358 21.77 6.79 1.71
N VAL A 359 22.40 6.74 0.55
CA VAL A 359 23.01 5.52 0.03
C VAL A 359 24.47 5.79 -0.28
N VAL A 360 25.35 4.95 0.24
CA VAL A 360 26.79 5.04 0.04
C VAL A 360 27.34 3.69 -0.35
N MET A 361 28.15 3.66 -1.38
CA MET A 361 28.96 2.53 -1.81
C MET A 361 30.43 2.92 -1.80
N HIS A 362 31.29 2.11 -1.20
CA HIS A 362 32.71 2.38 -1.12
C HIS A 362 33.54 1.17 -1.56
N LYS A 363 34.33 1.36 -2.62
CA LYS A 363 35.25 0.34 -3.11
C LYS A 363 36.55 0.35 -2.26
N LEU A 364 36.65 -0.56 -1.28
CA LEU A 364 37.84 -0.76 -0.49
C LEU A 364 39.01 -1.25 -1.38
N SER A 365 38.68 -2.14 -2.32
CA SER A 365 39.62 -2.69 -3.28
C SER A 365 38.91 -3.10 -4.57
N LYS A 366 39.67 -3.60 -5.56
CA LYS A 366 39.08 -4.21 -6.77
C LYS A 366 38.20 -5.43 -6.48
N LYS A 367 38.33 -6.01 -5.27
CA LYS A 367 37.62 -7.25 -4.87
C LYS A 367 36.58 -7.04 -3.80
N VAL A 368 36.58 -5.91 -3.09
CA VAL A 368 35.70 -5.67 -1.95
C VAL A 368 35.07 -4.30 -2.06
N GLU A 369 33.75 -4.30 -1.96
CA GLU A 369 32.92 -3.10 -1.94
C GLU A 369 32.00 -3.14 -0.72
N LEU A 370 31.94 -2.06 0.03
CA LEU A 370 31.00 -1.83 1.12
C LEU A 370 29.82 -1.04 0.61
N SER A 371 28.65 -1.31 1.18
CA SER A 371 27.43 -0.52 0.95
C SER A 371 26.73 -0.23 2.26
N ALA A 372 26.12 0.95 2.33
CA ALA A 372 25.24 1.34 3.42
C ALA A 372 24.05 2.11 2.86
N ALA A 373 22.87 1.84 3.39
CA ALA A 373 21.65 2.56 3.06
C ALA A 373 20.93 2.94 4.35
N TRP A 374 20.71 4.24 4.55
CA TRP A 374 19.94 4.74 5.67
C TRP A 374 18.70 5.47 5.16
N THR A 375 17.56 5.10 5.74
CA THR A 375 16.27 5.70 5.40
C THR A 375 15.65 6.27 6.67
N TYR A 376 15.14 7.47 6.57
CA TYR A 376 14.29 8.13 7.56
C TYR A 376 13.01 8.62 6.90
N SER A 377 11.88 8.45 7.55
CA SER A 377 10.59 9.00 7.15
C SER A 377 9.80 9.41 8.38
N SER A 378 9.15 10.57 8.36
CA SER A 378 8.06 10.87 9.30
C SER A 378 7.06 9.73 9.28
N GLY A 379 6.48 9.40 10.43
CA GLY A 379 5.48 8.32 10.52
C GLY A 379 4.26 8.58 9.63
N ASN A 380 3.61 7.51 9.23
CA ASN A 380 2.30 7.57 8.58
C ASN A 380 1.25 8.11 9.55
N TYR A 381 0.15 8.66 8.99
CA TYR A 381 -1.01 9.01 9.80
C TYR A 381 -1.96 7.82 9.93
N THR A 382 -2.59 7.71 11.09
CA THR A 382 -3.65 6.74 11.37
C THR A 382 -4.76 7.39 12.20
N THR A 383 -5.92 6.77 12.24
CA THR A 383 -7.02 7.20 13.09
C THR A 383 -6.97 6.42 14.40
N LEU A 384 -6.76 7.11 15.52
CA LEU A 384 -6.79 6.52 16.85
C LEU A 384 -7.92 7.12 17.67
N SER A 385 -8.61 6.26 18.44
CA SER A 385 -9.58 6.69 19.44
C SER A 385 -8.88 7.49 20.53
N LEU A 386 -9.35 8.71 20.77
CA LEU A 386 -8.83 9.57 21.84
C LEU A 386 -9.44 9.19 23.19
N GLU A 387 -10.73 8.89 23.17
CA GLU A 387 -11.52 8.59 24.36
C GLU A 387 -12.53 7.51 24.05
N ASN A 388 -12.97 6.78 25.10
CA ASN A 388 -14.13 5.90 25.03
C ASN A 388 -15.25 6.58 25.81
N TYR A 389 -16.44 6.59 25.27
CA TYR A 389 -17.62 7.06 25.97
C TYR A 389 -18.72 5.98 25.96
N TYR A 390 -19.55 6.03 26.96
CA TYR A 390 -20.70 5.15 27.02
C TYR A 390 -21.92 5.93 26.50
N PRO A 391 -22.58 5.47 25.42
CA PRO A 391 -23.72 6.16 24.88
C PRO A 391 -24.85 6.20 25.90
N SER A 392 -25.49 7.36 26.05
CA SER A 392 -26.55 7.60 27.01
C SER A 392 -27.86 6.83 26.75
N ASN A 393 -27.90 5.99 25.69
CA ASN A 393 -29.05 5.14 25.36
C ASN A 393 -29.30 4.04 26.41
N HIS A 394 -28.37 3.82 27.30
CA HIS A 394 -28.50 2.95 28.46
C HIS A 394 -28.96 3.74 29.71
N LEU A 395 -29.84 4.71 29.53
CA LEU A 395 -30.55 5.33 30.65
C LEU A 395 -31.41 4.24 31.30
N HIS A 396 -30.90 3.71 32.40
CA HIS A 396 -31.72 2.83 33.26
C HIS A 396 -33.01 3.55 33.68
N GLN A 397 -34.12 2.88 33.52
CA GLN A 397 -35.37 3.39 34.11
C GLN A 397 -35.20 3.47 35.62
N PRO A 398 -35.78 4.47 36.30
CA PRO A 398 -35.72 4.54 37.75
C PRO A 398 -36.24 3.23 38.39
N GLY A 399 -35.36 2.50 39.08
CA GLY A 399 -35.66 1.24 39.73
C GLY A 399 -35.05 -0.01 39.06
N GLU A 400 -34.46 0.11 37.90
CA GLU A 400 -33.63 -0.96 37.32
C GLU A 400 -32.28 -1.01 38.00
N ARG A 401 -31.79 -2.20 38.37
CA ARG A 401 -30.43 -2.38 38.87
C ARG A 401 -29.47 -2.16 37.72
N PRO A 402 -28.33 -1.46 37.95
CA PRO A 402 -27.28 -1.37 36.93
C PRO A 402 -26.96 -2.78 36.44
N PHE A 403 -27.10 -3.00 35.15
CA PHE A 403 -26.66 -4.25 34.52
C PHE A 403 -25.11 -4.26 34.59
N TRP A 404 -24.59 -5.17 35.39
CA TRP A 404 -23.16 -5.45 35.49
C TRP A 404 -22.70 -6.28 34.26
N GLY A 405 -23.09 -5.90 33.06
CA GLY A 405 -22.61 -6.44 31.82
C GLY A 405 -21.47 -5.58 31.28
N ASN A 406 -20.58 -6.16 30.52
CA ASN A 406 -19.52 -5.44 29.85
C ASN A 406 -20.16 -4.33 28.98
N GLU A 407 -20.19 -3.12 29.49
CA GLU A 407 -20.58 -1.96 28.70
C GLU A 407 -19.51 -1.79 27.62
N ILE A 408 -19.87 -2.05 26.38
CA ILE A 408 -18.98 -1.78 25.24
C ILE A 408 -18.98 -0.28 25.06
N GLY A 409 -17.89 0.36 25.50
CA GLY A 409 -17.67 1.79 25.28
C GLY A 409 -17.47 2.06 23.80
N GLU A 410 -18.12 3.12 23.31
CA GLU A 410 -17.92 3.60 21.95
C GLU A 410 -16.65 4.44 21.85
N ASP A 411 -15.88 4.24 20.79
CA ASP A 411 -14.66 4.97 20.53
C ASP A 411 -14.95 6.36 19.96
N TYR A 412 -14.37 7.40 20.55
CA TYR A 412 -14.47 8.77 20.07
C TYR A 412 -13.27 9.16 19.22
N TYR A 413 -13.55 9.67 18.04
CA TYR A 413 -12.57 10.22 17.10
C TYR A 413 -12.90 11.68 16.79
N ASP A 414 -11.94 12.59 17.00
CA ASP A 414 -12.11 14.01 16.69
C ASP A 414 -12.00 14.31 15.20
N GLN A 415 -11.12 13.57 14.51
CA GLN A 415 -10.93 13.66 13.07
C GLN A 415 -10.29 12.40 12.48
N ARG A 416 -10.42 12.25 11.20
CA ARG A 416 -9.75 11.21 10.41
C ARG A 416 -8.24 11.44 10.40
N ASN A 417 -7.42 10.37 10.52
CA ASN A 417 -5.96 10.42 10.52
C ASN A 417 -5.42 11.46 11.54
N ASN A 418 -5.91 11.41 12.77
CA ASN A 418 -5.62 12.35 13.85
C ASN A 418 -4.28 12.08 14.55
N TYR A 419 -3.66 10.94 14.31
CA TYR A 419 -2.41 10.55 14.96
C TYR A 419 -1.32 10.23 13.95
N GLN A 420 -0.13 10.81 14.13
CA GLN A 420 1.05 10.48 13.35
C GLN A 420 1.88 9.43 14.08
N LEU A 421 2.11 8.29 13.44
CA LEU A 421 2.96 7.22 13.96
C LEU A 421 4.39 7.73 14.24
N PRO A 422 5.13 7.10 15.16
CA PRO A 422 6.54 7.39 15.35
C PRO A 422 7.32 7.27 14.05
N ALA A 423 8.34 8.11 13.90
CA ALA A 423 9.17 8.13 12.70
C ALA A 423 9.78 6.76 12.40
N TYR A 424 9.72 6.37 11.14
CA TYR A 424 10.40 5.20 10.60
C TYR A 424 11.85 5.54 10.29
N HIS A 425 12.79 4.73 10.76
CA HIS A 425 14.16 4.79 10.26
C HIS A 425 14.87 3.44 10.35
N ARG A 426 15.81 3.22 9.43
CA ARG A 426 16.52 1.96 9.28
C ARG A 426 17.88 2.17 8.63
N LEU A 427 18.85 1.42 9.11
CA LEU A 427 20.17 1.30 8.49
C LEU A 427 20.40 -0.13 8.01
N ASP A 428 20.72 -0.26 6.74
CA ASP A 428 21.14 -1.51 6.11
C ASP A 428 22.59 -1.39 5.72
N VAL A 429 23.37 -2.45 5.91
CA VAL A 429 24.78 -2.49 5.49
C VAL A 429 25.06 -3.77 4.72
N GLY A 430 26.02 -3.72 3.83
CA GLY A 430 26.39 -4.87 3.02
C GLY A 430 27.84 -4.83 2.56
N ILE A 431 28.38 -6.00 2.26
CA ILE A 431 29.70 -6.19 1.66
C ILE A 431 29.56 -7.11 0.44
N ASN A 432 30.10 -6.66 -0.68
CA ASN A 432 30.27 -7.46 -1.88
C ASN A 432 31.71 -7.91 -1.99
N VAL A 433 31.93 -9.23 -2.15
CA VAL A 433 33.24 -9.82 -2.39
C VAL A 433 33.27 -10.40 -3.79
N TYR A 434 34.00 -9.75 -4.67
CA TYR A 434 34.16 -10.14 -6.08
C TYR A 434 35.30 -11.16 -6.22
N ARG A 435 35.00 -12.29 -6.80
CA ARG A 435 35.98 -13.34 -7.09
C ARG A 435 36.06 -13.62 -8.58
N PRO A 436 37.00 -12.99 -9.31
CA PRO A 436 37.24 -13.31 -10.72
C PRO A 436 37.61 -14.80 -10.87
N LYS A 437 37.04 -15.43 -11.88
CA LYS A 437 37.29 -16.83 -12.24
C LYS A 437 37.85 -16.93 -13.65
N LYS A 438 38.31 -18.10 -14.05
CA LYS A 438 38.82 -18.37 -15.41
C LYS A 438 37.74 -18.12 -16.46
N LYS A 439 38.16 -17.76 -17.68
CA LYS A 439 37.28 -17.47 -18.84
C LYS A 439 36.32 -16.27 -18.64
N GLY A 440 36.76 -15.20 -17.96
CA GLY A 440 35.97 -14.00 -17.76
C GLY A 440 34.79 -14.13 -16.82
N ARG A 441 34.62 -15.26 -16.17
CA ARG A 441 33.53 -15.50 -15.20
C ARG A 441 33.76 -14.79 -13.88
N MET A 442 32.68 -14.49 -13.16
CA MET A 442 32.75 -13.74 -11.89
C MET A 442 31.83 -14.40 -10.84
N GLY A 443 32.38 -14.71 -9.68
CA GLY A 443 31.62 -15.06 -8.49
C GLY A 443 31.50 -13.83 -7.60
N ILE A 444 30.32 -13.52 -7.09
CA ILE A 444 30.07 -12.39 -6.18
C ILE A 444 29.35 -12.94 -4.94
N TRP A 445 29.98 -12.82 -3.79
CA TRP A 445 29.34 -13.03 -2.50
C TRP A 445 28.81 -11.69 -2.01
N ASN A 446 27.54 -11.62 -1.70
CA ASN A 446 26.92 -10.52 -0.99
C ASN A 446 26.55 -10.98 0.42
N ILE A 447 27.06 -10.29 1.43
CA ILE A 447 26.69 -10.48 2.82
C ILE A 447 26.12 -9.15 3.28
N SER A 448 24.90 -9.15 3.78
CA SER A 448 24.20 -7.94 4.17
C SER A 448 23.43 -8.13 5.48
N ILE A 449 23.20 -7.02 6.16
CA ILE A 449 22.40 -6.96 7.37
C ILE A 449 21.34 -5.87 7.15
N TYR A 450 20.10 -6.29 7.17
CA TYR A 450 18.96 -5.41 7.19
C TYR A 450 18.69 -4.97 8.62
N ASN A 451 18.39 -3.69 8.79
CA ASN A 451 18.04 -3.09 10.10
C ASN A 451 19.11 -3.34 11.19
N VAL A 452 20.33 -2.86 10.95
CA VAL A 452 21.52 -3.13 11.78
C VAL A 452 21.32 -2.86 13.28
N TYR A 453 20.56 -1.83 13.61
CA TYR A 453 20.28 -1.47 15.00
C TYR A 453 18.95 -2.02 15.52
N SER A 454 18.34 -2.97 14.79
CA SER A 454 17.15 -3.73 15.21
C SER A 454 15.98 -2.86 15.69
N ARG A 455 15.76 -1.69 15.06
CA ARG A 455 14.62 -0.84 15.42
C ARG A 455 13.33 -1.49 14.98
N MET A 456 12.44 -1.75 15.93
CA MET A 456 11.07 -2.19 15.66
C MET A 456 10.24 -0.99 15.19
N ASN A 457 10.27 -0.72 13.89
CA ASN A 457 9.46 0.34 13.29
C ASN A 457 7.97 -0.04 13.36
N PRO A 458 7.11 0.82 13.93
CA PRO A 458 5.70 0.50 14.10
C PRO A 458 4.99 0.41 12.76
N ILE A 459 4.25 -0.68 12.56
CA ILE A 459 3.36 -0.89 11.42
C ILE A 459 1.93 -0.62 11.84
N LEU A 460 1.57 -1.03 13.06
CA LEU A 460 0.27 -0.86 13.65
C LEU A 460 0.43 -0.29 15.05
N VAL A 461 -0.45 0.66 15.39
CA VAL A 461 -0.65 1.13 16.75
C VAL A 461 -2.11 0.89 17.12
N TYR A 462 -2.34 0.31 18.28
CA TYR A 462 -3.66 0.00 18.81
C TYR A 462 -3.74 0.26 20.30
N LYS A 463 -4.94 0.47 20.80
CA LYS A 463 -5.22 0.63 22.23
C LYS A 463 -5.29 -0.76 22.88
N GLY A 464 -4.68 -0.94 24.04
CA GLY A 464 -4.72 -2.19 24.76
C GLY A 464 -4.27 -2.02 26.20
N ASP A 465 -4.70 -2.93 27.05
CA ASP A 465 -4.41 -2.89 28.48
C ASP A 465 -2.97 -3.31 28.77
N VAL A 466 -2.27 -2.51 29.57
CA VAL A 466 -0.98 -2.85 30.14
C VAL A 466 -1.19 -3.22 31.59
N LYS A 467 -0.74 -4.40 31.94
CA LYS A 467 -0.77 -4.92 33.30
C LYS A 467 0.36 -4.28 34.09
N GLU A 468 0.03 -3.51 35.11
CA GLU A 468 0.97 -2.92 36.06
C GLU A 468 0.82 -3.61 37.42
N SER A 469 1.93 -4.15 37.97
CA SER A 469 1.95 -4.67 39.32
C SER A 469 2.27 -3.52 40.29
N THR A 470 1.35 -3.20 41.17
CA THR A 470 1.46 -2.06 42.10
C THR A 470 1.98 -2.47 43.52
N GLY A 471 2.62 -3.62 43.62
CA GLY A 471 3.19 -4.12 44.88
C GLY A 471 2.57 -5.42 45.37
N ALA A 472 2.97 -5.88 46.56
CA ALA A 472 2.39 -7.07 47.17
C ALA A 472 0.96 -6.76 47.65
N GLY A 473 0.00 -7.49 47.14
CA GLY A 473 -1.39 -7.46 47.60
C GLY A 473 -1.57 -8.31 48.88
N ASP A 474 -2.75 -8.26 49.46
CA ASP A 474 -3.13 -9.13 50.56
C ASP A 474 -3.02 -10.61 50.16
N TYR A 475 -2.52 -11.45 51.06
CA TYR A 475 -2.28 -12.88 50.87
C TYR A 475 -1.22 -13.24 49.80
N GLY A 476 -0.22 -12.36 49.53
CA GLY A 476 0.91 -12.68 48.65
C GLY A 476 0.61 -12.62 47.15
N ASN A 477 -0.60 -12.28 46.73
CA ASN A 477 -0.93 -12.02 45.36
C ASN A 477 -0.57 -10.58 44.97
N PRO A 478 0.12 -10.34 43.83
CA PRO A 478 0.41 -8.98 43.43
C PRO A 478 -0.87 -8.21 43.13
N ASN A 479 -0.97 -6.99 43.66
CA ASN A 479 -2.01 -6.06 43.20
C ASN A 479 -1.74 -5.71 41.74
N VAL A 480 -2.70 -6.03 40.90
CA VAL A 480 -2.62 -5.82 39.46
C VAL A 480 -3.62 -4.75 39.07
N THR A 481 -3.10 -3.65 38.50
CA THR A 481 -3.93 -2.64 37.85
C THR A 481 -3.74 -2.74 36.34
N TYR A 482 -4.81 -2.52 35.61
CA TYR A 482 -4.79 -2.44 34.15
C TYR A 482 -4.88 -0.99 33.74
N ARG A 483 -3.91 -0.54 32.92
CA ARG A 483 -3.91 0.79 32.34
C ARG A 483 -4.03 0.71 30.82
N ASN A 484 -4.99 1.40 30.27
CA ASN A 484 -5.11 1.58 28.81
C ASN A 484 -3.87 2.31 28.29
N ALA A 485 -3.19 1.74 27.32
CA ALA A 485 -2.03 2.33 26.67
C ALA A 485 -2.02 2.03 25.16
N PHE A 486 -1.36 2.88 24.41
CA PHE A 486 -1.10 2.57 23.01
C PHE A 486 0.06 1.57 22.89
N LYS A 487 -0.20 0.47 22.23
CA LYS A 487 0.77 -0.58 21.89
C LYS A 487 1.12 -0.48 20.42
N SER A 488 2.34 -0.81 20.06
CA SER A 488 2.77 -0.85 18.65
C SER A 488 3.30 -2.22 18.28
N ILE A 489 3.01 -2.64 17.06
CA ILE A 489 3.57 -3.85 16.47
C ILE A 489 4.57 -3.45 15.40
N GLY A 490 5.80 -4.00 15.50
CA GLY A 490 6.84 -3.91 14.47
C GLY A 490 7.31 -5.32 14.13
N ILE A 491 7.53 -5.63 12.85
CA ILE A 491 7.74 -7.01 12.41
C ILE A 491 9.13 -7.30 11.83
N PHE A 492 9.96 -6.30 11.60
CA PHE A 492 11.26 -6.49 10.95
C PHE A 492 12.44 -6.13 11.88
N PRO A 493 12.91 -7.10 12.68
CA PRO A 493 14.13 -6.93 13.48
C PRO A 493 15.38 -6.93 12.60
N ILE A 494 16.55 -7.10 13.18
CA ILE A 494 17.79 -7.35 12.44
C ILE A 494 17.68 -8.66 11.64
N ILE A 495 17.97 -8.59 10.33
CA ILE A 495 17.92 -9.76 9.43
C ILE A 495 19.25 -9.86 8.66
N PRO A 496 20.12 -10.83 8.99
CA PRO A 496 21.28 -11.11 8.19
C PRO A 496 20.87 -11.88 6.91
N SER A 497 21.58 -11.62 5.82
CA SER A 497 21.36 -12.26 4.52
C SER A 497 22.67 -12.54 3.83
N VAL A 498 22.75 -13.69 3.16
CA VAL A 498 23.90 -14.08 2.32
C VAL A 498 23.37 -14.53 0.96
N SER A 499 23.95 -13.97 -0.10
CA SER A 499 23.65 -14.42 -1.46
C SER A 499 24.93 -14.62 -2.28
N TYR A 500 24.87 -15.51 -3.25
CA TYR A 500 25.94 -15.77 -4.19
C TYR A 500 25.44 -15.62 -5.62
N THR A 501 26.10 -14.74 -6.37
CA THR A 501 25.82 -14.54 -7.79
C THR A 501 26.98 -15.05 -8.63
N TYR A 502 26.69 -15.90 -9.61
CA TYR A 502 27.66 -16.37 -10.57
C TYR A 502 27.33 -15.82 -11.95
N LYS A 503 28.28 -15.07 -12.53
CA LYS A 503 28.20 -14.54 -13.90
C LYS A 503 29.09 -15.37 -14.81
N PHE A 504 28.53 -15.87 -15.88
CA PHE A 504 29.18 -16.73 -16.87
C PHE A 504 29.24 -16.07 -18.25
#